data_1abdbba8ebf6715d0f37ea1fd5557ab6
#
_entry.id   1abdbba8ebf6715d0f37ea1fd5557ab6
#
_cell.length_a   1.000
_cell.length_b   1.000
_cell.length_c   1.000
_cell.angle_alpha   90.00
_cell.angle_beta   90.00
_cell.angle_gamma   90.00
#
_symmetry.space_group_name_H-M   'P 1'
#
loop_
_entity.id
_entity.type
_entity.pdbx_description
1 polymer ?
#
loop_
_entity_poly.entity_id
_entity_poly.type
_entity_poly.pdbx_seq_one_letter_code
_entity_poly.pdbx_strand_id
1 'polypeptide(L)'
;MILLIVITARERHFVGMGEKPKIKIEPATQLAVFLSNRPGALARVCEELAGAKINIHALSISDTADHSVVRMVVSDPTKALMLLGERGVLALETEVLMIETENHPGVLSRIADRLAEVEVNIEYAYMAATLNSPNGLMILRPDDVEKAHKVLDNL
;
A
#
# COMPACT_ATOMS: atom_id res chain seq x y z
N MET A 1 -19.78 15.15 -2.09
CA MET A 1 -19.73 15.54 -3.53
C MET A 1 -18.81 14.55 -4.22
N ILE A 2 -19.39 13.57 -4.92
CA ILE A 2 -18.66 12.52 -5.64
C ILE A 2 -18.23 13.10 -6.99
N LEU A 3 -16.92 13.22 -7.22
CA LEU A 3 -16.39 13.64 -8.51
C LEU A 3 -16.32 12.41 -9.43
N LEU A 4 -17.28 12.29 -10.34
CA LEU A 4 -17.30 11.29 -11.40
C LEU A 4 -16.37 11.77 -12.54
N ILE A 5 -15.18 11.18 -12.67
CA ILE A 5 -14.31 11.44 -13.82
C ILE A 5 -14.67 10.43 -14.91
N VAL A 6 -15.36 10.90 -15.94
CA VAL A 6 -15.59 10.13 -17.17
C VAL A 6 -14.36 10.27 -18.06
N ILE A 7 -13.56 9.22 -18.17
CA ILE A 7 -12.44 9.17 -19.12
C ILE A 7 -12.95 8.60 -20.43
N THR A 8 -13.12 9.47 -21.42
CA THR A 8 -13.38 9.05 -22.81
C THR A 8 -12.12 8.45 -23.41
N ALA A 9 -12.25 7.25 -23.95
CA ALA A 9 -11.19 6.55 -24.67
C ALA A 9 -10.69 7.38 -25.85
N ARG A 10 -9.48 7.90 -25.79
CA ARG A 10 -8.77 8.50 -26.92
C ARG A 10 -7.53 7.68 -27.22
N GLU A 11 -7.35 7.36 -28.49
CA GLU A 11 -6.36 6.47 -29.09
C GLU A 11 -4.97 6.50 -28.42
N ARG A 12 -4.53 5.31 -27.99
CA ARG A 12 -3.20 5.11 -27.40
C ARG A 12 -2.17 4.98 -28.52
N HIS A 13 -1.30 5.95 -28.65
CA HIS A 13 -0.04 5.78 -29.38
C HIS A 13 0.86 4.86 -28.56
N PHE A 14 1.01 3.64 -29.05
CA PHE A 14 1.93 2.65 -28.50
C PHE A 14 3.34 2.99 -28.97
N VAL A 15 4.16 3.57 -28.10
CA VAL A 15 5.57 3.84 -28.36
C VAL A 15 6.41 2.85 -27.57
N GLY A 16 7.11 1.99 -28.30
CA GLY A 16 8.33 1.32 -27.88
C GLY A 16 8.16 0.00 -27.14
N MET A 17 8.55 -1.09 -27.82
CA MET A 17 8.90 -2.37 -27.19
C MET A 17 10.15 -2.15 -26.29
N GLY A 18 9.94 -1.66 -25.07
CA GLY A 18 10.92 -1.73 -23.99
C GLY A 18 10.77 -3.03 -23.21
N GLU A 19 11.82 -3.51 -22.58
CA GLU A 19 11.79 -4.63 -21.64
C GLU A 19 10.57 -4.51 -20.71
N LYS A 20 9.91 -5.66 -20.44
CA LYS A 20 8.79 -5.67 -19.48
C LYS A 20 9.28 -5.07 -18.16
N PRO A 21 8.57 -4.12 -17.57
CA PRO A 21 8.98 -3.53 -16.30
C PRO A 21 9.15 -4.64 -15.27
N LYS A 22 10.27 -4.61 -14.56
CA LYS A 22 10.53 -5.54 -13.46
C LYS A 22 9.61 -5.19 -12.31
N ILE A 23 8.49 -5.89 -12.22
CA ILE A 23 7.55 -5.78 -11.09
C ILE A 23 7.89 -6.92 -10.14
N LYS A 24 8.16 -6.59 -8.89
CA LYS A 24 8.29 -7.57 -7.81
C LYS A 24 7.09 -7.44 -6.89
N ILE A 25 6.37 -8.54 -6.69
CA ILE A 25 5.13 -8.55 -5.90
C ILE A 25 5.27 -9.57 -4.78
N GLU A 26 5.03 -9.12 -3.57
CA GLU A 26 5.08 -9.97 -2.38
C GLU A 26 3.82 -9.75 -1.54
N PRO A 27 3.14 -10.81 -1.09
CA PRO A 27 2.14 -10.69 -0.04
C PRO A 27 2.77 -10.14 1.24
N ALA A 28 2.10 -9.25 1.92
CA ALA A 28 2.57 -8.65 3.15
C ALA A 28 1.43 -8.45 4.15
N THR A 29 1.76 -8.42 5.42
CA THR A 29 0.83 -8.07 6.50
C THR A 29 0.93 -6.58 6.78
N GLN A 30 -0.17 -5.87 6.63
CA GLN A 30 -0.34 -4.49 7.03
C GLN A 30 -1.03 -4.42 8.39
N LEU A 31 -0.57 -3.57 9.28
CA LEU A 31 -1.25 -3.22 10.51
C LEU A 31 -2.08 -1.95 10.33
N ALA A 32 -3.35 -2.00 10.70
CA ALA A 32 -4.19 -0.83 10.88
C ALA A 32 -4.21 -0.47 12.36
N VAL A 33 -3.48 0.58 12.73
CA VAL A 33 -3.29 1.03 14.12
C VAL A 33 -4.24 2.21 14.38
N PHE A 34 -5.06 2.10 15.42
CA PHE A 34 -6.04 3.12 15.79
C PHE A 34 -5.47 4.04 16.86
N LEU A 35 -5.31 5.30 16.54
CA LEU A 35 -4.74 6.31 17.41
C LEU A 35 -5.73 7.46 17.65
N SER A 36 -5.60 8.13 18.81
CA SER A 36 -6.25 9.42 18.99
C SER A 36 -5.59 10.46 18.08
N ASN A 37 -6.41 11.27 17.40
CA ASN A 37 -5.90 12.32 16.50
C ASN A 37 -5.40 13.53 17.30
N ARG A 38 -4.19 13.39 17.88
CA ARG A 38 -3.54 14.45 18.69
C ARG A 38 -2.02 14.40 18.57
N PRO A 39 -1.35 15.52 18.79
CA PRO A 39 0.12 15.58 18.74
C PRO A 39 0.78 14.53 19.64
N GLY A 40 1.82 13.89 19.10
CA GLY A 40 2.63 12.89 19.81
C GLY A 40 2.07 11.46 19.80
N ALA A 41 0.83 11.22 19.36
CA ALA A 41 0.26 9.86 19.32
C ALA A 41 1.04 8.94 18.38
N LEU A 42 1.33 9.38 17.16
CA LEU A 42 2.14 8.63 16.21
C LEU A 42 3.59 8.48 16.67
N ALA A 43 4.18 9.54 17.24
CA ALA A 43 5.57 9.52 17.69
C ALA A 43 5.81 8.39 18.70
N ARG A 44 4.92 8.21 19.68
CA ARG A 44 5.01 7.13 20.67
C ARG A 44 4.99 5.75 20.03
N VAL A 45 4.12 5.51 19.05
CA VAL A 45 4.08 4.23 18.33
C VAL A 45 5.39 4.00 17.59
N CYS A 46 5.91 5.01 16.89
CA CYS A 46 7.18 4.92 16.18
C CYS A 46 8.37 4.66 17.13
N GLU A 47 8.40 5.29 18.30
CA GLU A 47 9.42 5.08 19.34
C GLU A 47 9.41 3.64 19.88
N GLU A 48 8.22 3.09 20.15
CA GLU A 48 8.06 1.70 20.61
C GLU A 48 8.55 0.70 19.54
N LEU A 49 8.16 0.89 18.28
CA LEU A 49 8.62 0.05 17.18
C LEU A 49 10.14 0.15 16.98
N ALA A 50 10.69 1.35 17.03
CA ALA A 50 12.13 1.58 16.90
C ALA A 50 12.92 0.94 18.06
N GLY A 51 12.44 1.06 19.30
CA GLY A 51 13.01 0.40 20.49
C GLY A 51 13.04 -1.13 20.36
N ALA A 52 12.05 -1.71 19.70
CA ALA A 52 11.95 -3.13 19.38
C ALA A 52 12.74 -3.54 18.13
N LYS A 53 13.40 -2.61 17.44
CA LYS A 53 14.12 -2.78 16.16
C LYS A 53 13.21 -3.23 15.01
N ILE A 54 11.98 -2.77 14.99
CA ILE A 54 11.01 -3.01 13.93
C ILE A 54 11.06 -1.82 12.98
N ASN A 55 11.36 -2.08 11.70
CA ASN A 55 11.39 -1.05 10.67
C ASN A 55 10.00 -0.88 10.04
N ILE A 56 9.69 0.34 9.59
CA ILE A 56 8.47 0.67 8.85
C ILE A 56 8.85 0.78 7.38
N HIS A 57 8.28 -0.08 6.53
CA HIS A 57 8.51 -0.08 5.09
C HIS A 57 7.60 0.89 4.36
N ALA A 58 6.35 0.99 4.79
CA ALA A 58 5.36 1.88 4.22
C ALA A 58 4.38 2.36 5.29
N LEU A 59 3.86 3.57 5.13
CA LEU A 59 2.92 4.16 6.07
C LEU A 59 1.94 5.08 5.33
N SER A 60 0.67 5.00 5.71
CA SER A 60 -0.40 5.92 5.31
C SER A 60 -1.28 6.25 6.50
N ILE A 61 -1.75 7.47 6.58
CA ILE A 61 -2.63 7.93 7.67
C ILE A 61 -3.92 8.44 7.06
N SER A 62 -5.05 7.94 7.56
CA SER A 62 -6.36 8.54 7.31
C SER A 62 -6.93 9.00 8.64
N ASP A 63 -7.43 10.21 8.66
CA ASP A 63 -7.97 10.82 9.86
C ASP A 63 -9.49 10.99 9.78
N THR A 64 -10.09 10.99 10.95
CA THR A 64 -11.39 11.56 11.27
C THR A 64 -11.18 12.61 12.36
N ALA A 65 -12.23 13.34 12.74
CA ALA A 65 -12.09 14.43 13.72
C ALA A 65 -11.39 14.01 15.04
N ASP A 66 -11.73 12.82 15.55
CA ASP A 66 -11.27 12.37 16.87
C ASP A 66 -10.22 11.25 16.83
N HIS A 67 -10.15 10.50 15.73
CA HIS A 67 -9.31 9.33 15.59
C HIS A 67 -8.55 9.34 14.26
N SER A 68 -7.41 8.69 14.25
CA SER A 68 -6.68 8.40 13.01
C SER A 68 -6.44 6.90 12.89
N VAL A 69 -6.52 6.40 11.66
CA VAL A 69 -6.10 5.05 11.31
C VAL A 69 -4.76 5.14 10.59
N VAL A 70 -3.73 4.63 11.25
CA VAL A 70 -2.39 4.54 10.68
C VAL A 70 -2.22 3.15 10.09
N ARG A 71 -2.14 3.07 8.76
CA ARG A 71 -1.83 1.84 8.05
C ARG A 71 -0.32 1.76 7.88
N MET A 72 0.29 0.66 8.30
CA MET A 72 1.73 0.48 8.17
C MET A 72 2.10 -0.95 7.81
N VAL A 73 3.09 -1.09 6.94
CA VAL A 73 3.76 -2.36 6.66
C VAL A 73 5.11 -2.32 7.38
N VAL A 74 5.37 -3.30 8.23
CA VAL A 74 6.55 -3.34 9.09
C VAL A 74 7.36 -4.62 8.88
N SER A 75 8.62 -4.61 9.32
CA SER A 75 9.53 -5.75 9.15
C SER A 75 9.16 -6.99 9.96
N ASP A 76 8.42 -6.81 11.06
CA ASP A 76 7.95 -7.91 11.92
C ASP A 76 6.53 -7.56 12.45
N PRO A 77 5.49 -7.86 11.66
CA PRO A 77 4.10 -7.51 12.02
C PRO A 77 3.62 -8.23 13.28
N THR A 78 4.00 -9.49 13.47
CA THR A 78 3.59 -10.26 14.65
C THR A 78 4.14 -9.65 15.93
N LYS A 79 5.42 -9.32 15.96
CA LYS A 79 6.05 -8.66 17.11
C LYS A 79 5.48 -7.27 17.33
N ALA A 80 5.22 -6.52 16.27
CA ALA A 80 4.61 -5.19 16.36
C ALA A 80 3.20 -5.27 16.96
N LEU A 81 2.38 -6.21 16.51
CA LEU A 81 1.02 -6.40 17.01
C LEU A 81 1.00 -6.71 18.51
N MET A 82 1.87 -7.62 18.95
CA MET A 82 2.02 -7.96 20.37
C MET A 82 2.45 -6.75 21.20
N LEU A 83 3.48 -6.04 20.75
CA LEU A 83 4.01 -4.85 21.43
C LEU A 83 2.96 -3.76 21.58
N LEU A 84 2.23 -3.46 20.52
CA LEU A 84 1.16 -2.45 20.52
C LEU A 84 0.01 -2.87 21.45
N GLY A 85 -0.36 -4.15 21.46
CA GLY A 85 -1.37 -4.71 22.35
C GLY A 85 -0.99 -4.58 23.83
N GLU A 86 0.27 -4.84 24.19
CA GLU A 86 0.79 -4.65 25.55
C GLU A 86 0.73 -3.18 26.01
N ARG A 87 0.77 -2.24 25.07
CA ARG A 87 0.63 -0.80 25.32
C ARG A 87 -0.81 -0.31 25.27
N GLY A 88 -1.78 -1.22 25.10
CA GLY A 88 -3.20 -0.87 25.00
C GLY A 88 -3.58 -0.17 23.70
N VAL A 89 -2.76 -0.29 22.66
CA VAL A 89 -3.02 0.26 21.33
C VAL A 89 -3.73 -0.79 20.48
N LEU A 90 -4.92 -0.45 20.00
CA LEU A 90 -5.68 -1.32 19.08
C LEU A 90 -5.00 -1.34 17.71
N ALA A 91 -4.67 -2.53 17.24
CA ALA A 91 -4.16 -2.77 15.91
C ALA A 91 -4.81 -4.02 15.30
N LEU A 92 -5.10 -3.98 14.01
CA LEU A 92 -5.69 -5.07 13.24
C LEU A 92 -4.78 -5.42 12.07
N GLU A 93 -4.66 -6.72 11.80
CA GLU A 93 -3.92 -7.22 10.64
C GLU A 93 -4.80 -7.26 9.40
N THR A 94 -4.19 -6.98 8.26
CA THR A 94 -4.83 -7.02 6.94
C THR A 94 -3.80 -7.49 5.92
N GLU A 95 -4.17 -8.45 5.07
CA GLU A 95 -3.31 -8.86 3.96
C GLU A 95 -3.34 -7.82 2.85
N VAL A 96 -2.16 -7.51 2.32
CA VAL A 96 -1.94 -6.58 1.21
C VAL A 96 -0.88 -7.13 0.26
N LEU A 97 -0.78 -6.55 -0.92
CA LEU A 97 0.35 -6.77 -1.82
C LEU A 97 1.33 -5.61 -1.72
N MET A 98 2.58 -5.92 -1.49
CA MET A 98 3.70 -5.00 -1.59
C MET A 98 4.33 -5.13 -2.98
N ILE A 99 4.27 -4.06 -3.77
CA ILE A 99 4.63 -4.05 -5.18
C ILE A 99 5.78 -3.07 -5.38
N GLU A 100 6.95 -3.60 -5.72
CA GLU A 100 8.07 -2.80 -6.22
C GLU A 100 8.00 -2.75 -7.75
N THR A 101 7.96 -1.56 -8.31
CA THR A 101 7.82 -1.35 -9.75
C THR A 101 8.62 -0.14 -10.21
N GLU A 102 8.87 -0.07 -11.51
CA GLU A 102 9.47 1.10 -12.12
C GLU A 102 8.61 2.35 -11.91
N ASN A 103 9.26 3.48 -11.65
CA ASN A 103 8.61 4.76 -11.42
C ASN A 103 8.48 5.54 -12.73
N HIS A 104 7.49 5.18 -13.54
CA HIS A 104 7.17 5.91 -14.77
C HIS A 104 5.65 6.00 -15.01
N PRO A 105 5.19 6.96 -15.84
CA PRO A 105 3.77 7.10 -16.15
C PRO A 105 3.18 5.83 -16.76
N GLY A 106 1.96 5.47 -16.32
CA GLY A 106 1.20 4.34 -16.85
C GLY A 106 1.33 3.03 -16.08
N VAL A 107 2.28 2.88 -15.16
CA VAL A 107 2.44 1.64 -14.37
C VAL A 107 1.21 1.34 -13.54
N LEU A 108 0.69 2.31 -12.79
CA LEU A 108 -0.52 2.13 -11.99
C LEU A 108 -1.75 1.80 -12.87
N SER A 109 -1.87 2.45 -14.03
CA SER A 109 -2.96 2.14 -14.98
C SER A 109 -2.92 0.68 -15.43
N ARG A 110 -1.73 0.16 -15.78
CA ARG A 110 -1.56 -1.24 -16.18
C ARG A 110 -1.94 -2.23 -15.08
N ILE A 111 -1.54 -1.95 -13.84
CA ILE A 111 -1.90 -2.77 -12.68
C ILE A 111 -3.43 -2.76 -12.51
N ALA A 112 -4.05 -1.58 -12.53
CA ALA A 112 -5.49 -1.44 -12.36
C ALA A 112 -6.29 -2.09 -13.51
N ASP A 113 -5.87 -1.90 -14.76
CA ASP A 113 -6.49 -2.52 -15.93
C ASP A 113 -6.44 -4.06 -15.82
N ARG A 114 -5.28 -4.60 -15.39
CA ARG A 114 -5.10 -6.04 -15.26
C ARG A 114 -5.95 -6.67 -14.17
N LEU A 115 -6.14 -5.98 -13.06
CA LEU A 115 -7.05 -6.41 -11.99
C LEU A 115 -8.51 -6.33 -12.42
N ALA A 116 -8.88 -5.28 -13.15
CA ALA A 116 -10.23 -5.10 -13.69
C ALA A 116 -10.62 -6.20 -14.70
N GLU A 117 -9.69 -6.66 -15.55
CA GLU A 117 -9.91 -7.78 -16.48
C GLU A 117 -10.37 -9.08 -15.80
N VAL A 118 -9.99 -9.26 -14.53
CA VAL A 118 -10.33 -10.44 -13.74
C VAL A 118 -11.32 -10.14 -12.62
N GLU A 119 -11.99 -8.99 -12.69
CA GLU A 119 -13.00 -8.56 -11.72
C GLU A 119 -12.48 -8.53 -10.27
N VAL A 120 -11.23 -8.12 -10.06
CA VAL A 120 -10.65 -7.86 -8.74
C VAL A 120 -10.72 -6.36 -8.47
N ASN A 121 -11.40 -5.99 -7.38
CA ASN A 121 -11.53 -4.60 -6.94
C ASN A 121 -10.33 -4.14 -6.11
N ILE A 122 -9.91 -2.90 -6.32
CA ILE A 122 -8.92 -2.24 -5.46
C ILE A 122 -9.66 -1.49 -4.35
N GLU A 123 -9.58 -1.97 -3.13
CA GLU A 123 -10.19 -1.30 -1.97
C GLU A 123 -9.45 -0.01 -1.65
N TYR A 124 -8.12 -0.05 -1.65
CA TYR A 124 -7.24 1.11 -1.57
C TYR A 124 -5.83 0.78 -2.05
N ALA A 125 -5.11 1.82 -2.39
CA ALA A 125 -3.68 1.75 -2.66
C ALA A 125 -2.99 3.03 -2.21
N TYR A 126 -1.74 2.92 -1.81
CA TYR A 126 -0.87 4.07 -1.59
C TYR A 126 0.55 3.73 -2.05
N MET A 127 1.22 4.72 -2.62
CA MET A 127 2.55 4.53 -3.19
C MET A 127 3.45 5.72 -2.87
N ALA A 128 4.73 5.46 -2.84
CA ALA A 128 5.75 6.48 -2.71
C ALA A 128 6.92 6.17 -3.64
N ALA A 129 7.45 7.22 -4.25
CA ALA A 129 8.71 7.19 -4.97
C ALA A 129 9.46 8.49 -4.69
N THR A 130 10.77 8.41 -4.58
CA THR A 130 11.58 9.62 -4.52
C THR A 130 11.69 10.24 -5.92
N LEU A 131 11.77 11.56 -5.98
CA LEU A 131 12.08 12.26 -7.22
C LEU A 131 13.39 11.69 -7.77
N ASN A 132 13.44 11.28 -9.00
CA ASN A 132 14.59 10.64 -9.67
C ASN A 132 14.91 9.20 -9.24
N SER A 133 14.08 8.54 -8.42
CA SER A 133 14.22 7.10 -8.21
C SER A 133 13.67 6.35 -9.43
N PRO A 134 14.41 5.35 -9.95
CA PRO A 134 13.89 4.50 -11.01
C PRO A 134 12.76 3.59 -10.53
N ASN A 135 12.63 3.38 -9.23
CA ASN A 135 11.65 2.47 -8.63
C ASN A 135 10.74 3.18 -7.63
N GLY A 136 9.51 2.69 -7.52
CA GLY A 136 8.53 3.05 -6.51
C GLY A 136 8.05 1.84 -5.73
N LEU A 137 7.55 2.08 -4.53
CA LEU A 137 6.88 1.07 -3.71
C LEU A 137 5.40 1.41 -3.62
N MET A 138 4.55 0.44 -3.94
CA MET A 138 3.10 0.52 -3.80
C MET A 138 2.62 -0.54 -2.81
N ILE A 139 1.72 -0.14 -1.94
CA ILE A 139 0.92 -1.05 -1.14
C ILE A 139 -0.48 -1.06 -1.72
N LEU A 140 -0.96 -2.26 -2.08
CA LEU A 140 -2.25 -2.47 -2.72
C LEU A 140 -3.09 -3.41 -1.87
N ARG A 141 -4.31 -3.01 -1.54
CA ARG A 141 -5.32 -3.86 -0.93
C ARG A 141 -6.38 -4.21 -1.98
N PRO A 142 -6.33 -5.40 -2.58
CA PRO A 142 -7.45 -5.91 -3.38
C PRO A 142 -8.47 -6.61 -2.47
N ASP A 143 -9.66 -6.83 -2.98
CA ASP A 143 -10.68 -7.65 -2.32
C ASP A 143 -10.37 -9.16 -2.35
N ASP A 144 -9.55 -9.60 -3.31
CA ASP A 144 -9.03 -10.98 -3.44
C ASP A 144 -7.50 -10.94 -3.65
N VAL A 145 -6.75 -11.10 -2.55
CA VAL A 145 -5.28 -11.00 -2.54
C VAL A 145 -4.64 -12.12 -3.35
N GLU A 146 -5.13 -13.36 -3.25
CA GLU A 146 -4.55 -14.50 -3.98
C GLU A 146 -4.73 -14.36 -5.48
N LYS A 147 -5.94 -13.99 -5.92
CA LYS A 147 -6.26 -13.78 -7.32
C LYS A 147 -5.46 -12.63 -7.91
N ALA A 148 -5.38 -11.51 -7.17
CA ALA A 148 -4.58 -10.36 -7.55
C ALA A 148 -3.10 -10.72 -7.72
N HIS A 149 -2.52 -11.44 -6.76
CA HIS A 149 -1.12 -11.86 -6.81
C HIS A 149 -0.81 -12.70 -8.05
N LYS A 150 -1.61 -13.77 -8.29
CA LYS A 150 -1.46 -14.63 -9.46
C LYS A 150 -1.53 -13.92 -10.81
N VAL A 151 -2.39 -12.91 -10.90
CA VAL A 151 -2.61 -12.16 -12.14
C VAL A 151 -1.51 -11.16 -12.39
N LEU A 152 -1.03 -10.51 -11.34
CA LEU A 152 0.01 -9.49 -11.44
C LEU A 152 1.41 -10.07 -11.59
N ASP A 153 1.69 -11.26 -11.06
CA ASP A 153 2.97 -11.98 -11.24
C ASP A 153 3.32 -12.26 -12.72
N ASN A 154 2.31 -12.21 -13.60
CA ASN A 154 2.47 -12.42 -15.03
C ASN A 154 2.52 -11.11 -15.84
N LEU A 155 2.70 -9.98 -15.20
CA LEU A 155 2.70 -8.65 -15.80
C LEU A 155 4.12 -8.26 -16.23
#